data_9bc12e941586eca253a2fe4e24e55fcb
#
_entry.id   9bc12e941586eca253a2fe4e24e55fcb
#
_cell.length_a   1.000
_cell.length_b   1.000
_cell.length_c   1.000
_cell.angle_alpha   90.00
_cell.angle_beta   90.00
_cell.angle_gamma   90.00
#
_symmetry.space_group_name_H-M   'P 1'
#
loop_
_entity.id
_entity.type
_entity.pdbx_description
1 polymer ?
#
loop_
_entity_poly.entity_id
_entity_poly.type
_entity_poly.pdbx_seq_one_letter_code
_entity_poly.pdbx_strand_id
1 'polypeptide(L)'
;QGVDYVNFIRKFHDKIFNVHLKDVAWSEKLVDAGVFGGYLNFGDYRRFWDFRSLGRGNINFDNIIRALNDIRYTGPLSVEWEDSAMDRVAGASESQDYARKIDFEPSAIAFDSSFSE
;
A
#
# COMPACT_ATOMS: atom_id res chain seq x y z
N GLN A 1 10.89 1.14 -5.49
CA GLN A 1 11.80 2.12 -6.13
C GLN A 1 12.37 3.15 -5.13
N GLY A 2 12.08 3.04 -3.84
CA GLY A 2 12.60 3.95 -2.82
C GLY A 2 11.95 5.34 -2.80
N VAL A 3 10.78 5.50 -3.38
CA VAL A 3 10.01 6.76 -3.25
C VAL A 3 9.37 6.82 -1.87
N ASP A 4 9.50 7.96 -1.20
CA ASP A 4 8.74 8.27 0.01
C ASP A 4 7.29 8.62 -0.39
N TYR A 5 6.45 7.60 -0.47
CA TYR A 5 5.07 7.75 -0.93
C TYR A 5 4.18 8.52 0.06
N VAL A 6 4.48 8.49 1.35
CA VAL A 6 3.75 9.26 2.36
C VAL A 6 3.99 10.76 2.17
N ASN A 7 5.25 11.16 2.01
CA ASN A 7 5.59 12.54 1.71
C ASN A 7 5.06 12.97 0.34
N PHE A 8 5.08 12.07 -0.65
CA PHE A 8 4.50 12.32 -1.97
C PHE A 8 3.01 12.65 -1.89
N ILE A 9 2.24 11.86 -1.13
CA ILE A 9 0.80 12.10 -0.93
C ILE A 9 0.56 13.50 -0.35
N ARG A 10 1.28 13.87 0.69
CA ARG A 10 1.12 15.20 1.33
C ARG A 10 1.53 16.34 0.41
N LYS A 11 2.63 16.17 -0.32
CA LYS A 11 3.17 17.20 -1.22
C LYS A 11 2.25 17.48 -2.41
N PHE A 12 1.63 16.46 -2.97
CA PHE A 12 0.77 16.56 -4.15
C PHE A 12 -0.72 16.40 -3.83
N HIS A 13 -1.12 16.81 -2.63
CA HIS A 13 -2.46 16.62 -2.07
C HIS A 13 -3.60 17.07 -2.99
N ASP A 14 -3.40 18.11 -3.79
CA ASP A 14 -4.37 18.68 -4.73
C ASP A 14 -4.37 18.01 -6.11
N LYS A 15 -3.51 17.02 -6.33
CA LYS A 15 -3.34 16.30 -7.60
C LYS A 15 -3.77 14.82 -7.52
N ILE A 16 -4.22 14.34 -6.37
CA ILE A 16 -4.59 12.95 -6.17
C ILE A 16 -6.09 12.79 -6.31
N PHE A 17 -6.53 12.14 -7.38
CA PHE A 17 -7.94 11.95 -7.73
C PHE A 17 -8.38 10.50 -7.68
N ASN A 18 -7.42 9.57 -7.71
CA ASN A 18 -7.65 8.13 -7.60
C ASN A 18 -6.42 7.46 -6.98
N VAL A 19 -6.65 6.44 -6.17
CA VAL A 19 -5.60 5.69 -5.50
C VAL A 19 -5.77 4.20 -5.78
N HIS A 20 -4.72 3.58 -6.31
CA HIS A 20 -4.63 2.13 -6.43
C HIS A 20 -3.75 1.58 -5.30
N LEU A 21 -4.29 0.63 -4.55
CA LEU A 21 -3.56 -0.09 -3.52
C LEU A 21 -2.96 -1.34 -4.15
N LYS A 22 -1.65 -1.41 -4.16
CA LYS A 22 -0.88 -2.54 -4.66
C LYS A 22 0.27 -2.83 -3.72
N ASP A 23 0.46 -4.09 -3.36
CA ASP A 23 1.50 -4.48 -2.42
C ASP A 23 2.69 -5.14 -3.11
N VAL A 24 3.83 -5.00 -2.51
CA VAL A 24 5.11 -5.51 -2.99
C VAL A 24 5.91 -6.04 -1.81
N ALA A 25 6.48 -7.22 -1.96
CA ALA A 25 7.51 -7.73 -1.06
C ALA A 25 8.89 -7.53 -1.67
N TRP A 26 9.85 -7.09 -0.89
CA TRP A 26 11.24 -7.01 -1.29
C TRP A 26 12.16 -7.64 -0.24
N SER A 27 13.31 -8.10 -0.71
CA SER A 27 14.32 -8.70 0.15
C SER A 27 15.02 -7.63 1.01
N GLU A 28 15.29 -7.96 2.26
CA GLU A 28 16.12 -7.12 3.14
C GLU A 28 17.60 -7.17 2.79
N LYS A 29 18.00 -8.19 2.05
CA LYS A 29 19.40 -8.42 1.63
C LYS A 29 19.50 -8.43 0.12
N LEU A 30 20.68 -8.07 -0.38
CA LEU A 30 20.98 -8.21 -1.79
C LEU A 30 20.92 -9.70 -2.20
N VAL A 31 20.45 -9.93 -3.41
CA VAL A 31 20.32 -11.26 -4.02
C VAL A 31 21.20 -11.37 -5.27
N ASP A 32 21.54 -12.59 -5.68
CA ASP A 32 22.42 -12.83 -6.83
C ASP A 32 21.89 -12.22 -8.14
N ALA A 33 20.57 -12.18 -8.29
CA ALA A 33 19.91 -11.61 -9.45
C ALA A 33 19.96 -10.07 -9.51
N GLY A 34 20.39 -9.41 -8.44
CA GLY A 34 20.36 -7.96 -8.34
C GLY A 34 18.96 -7.39 -8.08
N VAL A 35 18.90 -6.08 -7.82
CA VAL A 35 17.69 -5.39 -7.39
C VAL A 35 16.60 -5.34 -8.48
N PHE A 36 17.00 -5.17 -9.72
CA PHE A 36 16.02 -5.03 -10.81
C PHE A 36 15.43 -6.36 -11.27
N GLY A 37 16.22 -7.44 -11.33
CA GLY A 37 15.77 -8.79 -11.64
C GLY A 37 14.99 -8.96 -12.95
N GLY A 38 15.16 -8.04 -13.91
CA GLY A 38 14.32 -7.94 -15.12
C GLY A 38 14.41 -9.13 -16.09
N TYR A 39 15.40 -10.00 -15.95
CA TYR A 39 15.55 -11.23 -16.71
C TYR A 39 14.84 -12.44 -16.07
N LEU A 40 14.28 -12.28 -14.87
CA LEU A 40 13.51 -13.29 -14.16
C LEU A 40 12.01 -12.97 -14.27
N ASN A 41 11.21 -13.98 -14.50
CA ASN A 41 9.75 -13.83 -14.49
C ASN A 41 9.23 -13.45 -13.11
N PHE A 42 8.14 -12.74 -13.05
CA PHE A 42 7.43 -12.53 -11.78
C PHE A 42 7.04 -13.86 -11.16
N GLY A 43 7.19 -13.96 -9.83
CA GLY A 43 7.01 -15.18 -9.09
C GLY A 43 8.25 -16.04 -8.94
N ASP A 44 9.33 -15.74 -9.63
CA ASP A 44 10.60 -16.45 -9.45
C ASP A 44 11.20 -16.08 -8.08
N TYR A 45 11.45 -17.08 -7.23
CA TYR A 45 11.93 -16.88 -5.86
C TYR A 45 13.29 -16.17 -5.76
N ARG A 46 14.06 -16.12 -6.86
CA ARG A 46 15.36 -15.45 -6.93
C ARG A 46 15.25 -13.92 -7.08
N ARG A 47 14.07 -13.39 -7.35
CA ARG A 47 13.87 -11.94 -7.51
C ARG A 47 14.07 -11.23 -6.17
N PHE A 48 14.65 -10.02 -6.25
CA PHE A 48 14.76 -9.14 -5.09
C PHE A 48 13.40 -8.63 -4.62
N TRP A 49 12.46 -8.41 -5.54
CA TRP A 49 11.11 -7.94 -5.23
C TRP A 49 10.07 -8.63 -6.10
N ASP A 50 8.86 -8.74 -5.59
CA ASP A 50 7.72 -9.28 -6.33
C ASP A 50 6.41 -8.72 -5.79
N PHE A 51 5.35 -8.77 -6.60
CA PHE A 51 4.03 -8.37 -6.17
C PHE A 51 3.43 -9.36 -5.18
N ARG A 52 2.62 -8.85 -4.27
CA ARG A 52 1.89 -9.63 -3.26
C ARG A 52 0.47 -9.14 -3.13
N SER A 53 -0.42 -10.03 -2.72
CA SER A 53 -1.75 -9.66 -2.22
C SER A 53 -1.61 -8.63 -1.10
N LEU A 54 -2.55 -7.70 -1.01
CA LEU A 54 -2.51 -6.62 -0.01
C LEU A 54 -2.34 -7.17 1.41
N GLY A 55 -1.43 -6.59 2.15
CA GLY A 55 -1.09 -6.98 3.52
C GLY A 55 -0.05 -8.09 3.63
N ARG A 56 0.37 -8.68 2.51
CA ARG A 56 1.39 -9.73 2.47
C ARG A 56 2.76 -9.26 1.99
N GLY A 57 2.88 -8.00 1.65
CA GLY A 57 4.13 -7.35 1.25
C GLY A 57 4.70 -6.43 2.33
N ASN A 58 5.51 -5.46 1.88
CA ASN A 58 6.25 -4.56 2.76
C ASN A 58 5.74 -3.11 2.72
N ILE A 59 4.72 -2.81 1.92
CA ILE A 59 4.14 -1.46 1.88
C ILE A 59 3.42 -1.17 3.21
N ASN A 60 3.69 0.00 3.78
CA ASN A 60 3.01 0.44 5.00
C ASN A 60 1.69 1.15 4.65
N PHE A 61 0.62 0.37 4.51
CA PHE A 61 -0.69 0.91 4.17
C PHE A 61 -1.31 1.75 5.29
N ASP A 62 -1.02 1.46 6.56
CA ASP A 62 -1.50 2.29 7.65
C ASP A 62 -1.02 3.74 7.50
N ASN A 63 0.26 3.95 7.19
CA ASN A 63 0.80 5.27 6.94
C ASN A 63 0.21 5.93 5.68
N ILE A 64 -0.11 5.15 4.65
CA ILE A 64 -0.78 5.66 3.45
C ILE A 64 -2.19 6.17 3.81
N ILE A 65 -2.98 5.39 4.52
CA ILE A 65 -4.33 5.79 4.92
C ILE A 65 -4.29 7.04 5.81
N ARG A 66 -3.35 7.11 6.77
CA ARG A 66 -3.16 8.31 7.57
C ARG A 66 -2.84 9.54 6.73
N ALA A 67 -1.93 9.41 5.76
CA ALA A 67 -1.60 10.51 4.86
C ALA A 67 -2.79 10.93 3.98
N LEU A 68 -3.58 9.99 3.49
CA LEU A 68 -4.80 10.28 2.73
C LEU A 68 -5.85 10.99 3.60
N ASN A 69 -5.99 10.59 4.86
CA ASN A 69 -6.86 11.28 5.81
C ASN A 69 -6.36 12.70 6.10
N ASP A 70 -5.05 12.89 6.27
CA ASP A 70 -4.45 14.22 6.50
C ASP A 70 -4.77 15.20 5.37
N ILE A 71 -4.77 14.72 4.12
CA ILE A 71 -5.11 15.56 2.95
C ILE A 71 -6.61 15.61 2.65
N ARG A 72 -7.44 14.98 3.48
CA ARG A 72 -8.91 14.89 3.30
C ARG A 72 -9.30 14.28 1.96
N TYR A 73 -8.60 13.23 1.55
CA TYR A 73 -8.92 12.50 0.34
C TYR A 73 -10.29 11.81 0.46
N THR A 74 -11.17 12.03 -0.51
CA THR A 74 -12.53 11.47 -0.54
C THR A 74 -12.79 10.61 -1.78
N GLY A 75 -11.76 10.39 -2.59
CA GLY A 75 -11.86 9.59 -3.81
C GLY A 75 -11.86 8.08 -3.54
N PRO A 76 -11.96 7.27 -4.59
CA PRO A 76 -11.98 5.82 -4.47
C PRO A 76 -10.61 5.26 -4.10
N LEU A 77 -10.62 4.13 -3.38
CA LEU A 77 -9.49 3.24 -3.18
C LEU A 77 -9.74 1.98 -3.99
N SER A 78 -8.93 1.74 -5.00
CA SER A 78 -9.04 0.56 -5.86
C SER A 78 -7.98 -0.47 -5.48
N VAL A 79 -8.38 -1.71 -5.31
CA VAL A 79 -7.43 -2.82 -5.14
C VAL A 79 -6.87 -3.20 -6.49
N GLU A 80 -5.57 -3.08 -6.66
CA GLU A 80 -4.84 -3.60 -7.82
C GLU A 80 -4.12 -4.87 -7.40
N TRP A 81 -4.79 -6.01 -7.60
CA TRP A 81 -4.28 -7.29 -7.15
C TRP A 81 -3.33 -7.91 -8.16
N GLU A 82 -2.18 -8.34 -7.68
CA GLU A 82 -1.22 -9.16 -8.40
C GLU A 82 -0.41 -9.98 -7.41
N ASP A 83 -0.46 -11.30 -7.54
CA ASP A 83 0.33 -12.24 -6.75
C ASP A 83 0.42 -13.56 -7.52
N SER A 84 1.59 -13.86 -8.07
CA SER A 84 1.80 -15.04 -8.90
C SER A 84 1.79 -16.36 -8.14
N ALA A 85 1.94 -16.31 -6.81
CA ALA A 85 2.00 -17.49 -5.95
C ALA A 85 0.66 -17.80 -5.25
N MET A 86 -0.40 -17.07 -5.57
CA MET A 86 -1.70 -17.19 -4.92
C MET A 86 -2.83 -17.31 -5.94
N ASP A 87 -3.85 -18.12 -5.62
CA ASP A 87 -5.07 -18.16 -6.43
C ASP A 87 -5.70 -16.77 -6.53
N ARG A 88 -6.00 -16.34 -7.76
CA ARG A 88 -6.44 -14.96 -8.00
C ARG A 88 -7.79 -14.62 -7.35
N VAL A 89 -8.72 -15.58 -7.30
CA VAL A 89 -10.05 -15.35 -6.73
C VAL A 89 -9.93 -15.21 -5.21
N ALA A 90 -9.21 -16.11 -4.58
CA ALA A 90 -8.94 -16.06 -3.15
C ALA A 90 -8.12 -14.81 -2.77
N GLY A 91 -7.06 -14.51 -3.54
CA GLY A 91 -6.19 -13.37 -3.29
C GLY A 91 -6.87 -12.01 -3.49
N ALA A 92 -7.67 -11.87 -4.53
CA ALA A 92 -8.44 -10.63 -4.76
C ALA A 92 -9.49 -10.40 -3.67
N SER A 93 -10.19 -11.46 -3.26
CA SER A 93 -11.16 -11.40 -2.15
C SER A 93 -10.49 -11.01 -0.82
N GLU A 94 -9.39 -11.66 -0.47
CA GLU A 94 -8.60 -11.34 0.72
C GLU A 94 -8.12 -9.87 0.68
N SER A 95 -7.61 -9.42 -0.46
CA SER A 95 -7.11 -8.06 -0.61
C SER A 95 -8.22 -7.00 -0.45
N GLN A 96 -9.41 -7.29 -0.95
CA GLN A 96 -10.56 -6.40 -0.74
C GLN A 96 -10.95 -6.32 0.73
N ASP A 97 -10.98 -7.44 1.43
CA ASP A 97 -11.27 -7.46 2.87
C ASP A 97 -10.20 -6.72 3.67
N TYR A 98 -8.94 -6.89 3.29
CA TYR A 98 -7.82 -6.15 3.89
C TYR A 98 -7.97 -4.64 3.66
N ALA A 99 -8.28 -4.21 2.43
CA ALA A 99 -8.47 -2.79 2.12
C ALA A 99 -9.59 -2.18 2.97
N ARG A 100 -10.72 -2.87 3.11
CA ARG A 100 -11.83 -2.42 3.97
C ARG A 100 -11.43 -2.32 5.45
N LYS A 101 -10.61 -3.24 5.92
CA LYS A 101 -10.14 -3.26 7.32
C LYS A 101 -9.23 -2.08 7.65
N ILE A 102 -8.36 -1.68 6.72
CA ILE A 102 -7.39 -0.60 6.94
C ILE A 102 -7.94 0.78 6.61
N ASP A 103 -9.02 0.88 5.86
CA ASP A 103 -9.66 2.14 5.48
C ASP A 103 -10.48 2.66 6.65
N PHE A 104 -9.84 3.46 7.50
CA PHE A 104 -10.48 4.06 8.66
C PHE A 104 -10.71 5.56 8.47
N GLU A 105 -11.78 6.06 9.05
CA GLU A 105 -12.08 7.48 9.10
C GLU A 105 -11.23 8.18 10.17
N PRO A 106 -10.78 9.41 9.92
CA PRO A 106 -10.11 10.20 10.95
C PRO A 106 -11.09 10.56 12.06
N SER A 107 -10.56 10.86 13.26
CA SER A 107 -11.40 11.34 14.35
C SER A 107 -12.10 12.64 13.97
N ALA A 108 -13.41 12.70 14.21
CA ALA A 108 -14.19 13.92 14.05
C ALA A 108 -14.01 14.90 15.24
N ILE A 109 -13.38 14.45 16.32
CA ILE A 109 -13.21 15.21 17.58
C ILE A 109 -11.73 15.43 17.82
N ALA A 110 -11.32 16.67 18.04
CA ALA A 110 -9.94 16.97 18.44
C ALA A 110 -9.62 16.29 19.77
N PHE A 111 -8.44 15.68 19.86
CA PHE A 111 -8.00 14.98 21.07
C PHE A 111 -8.11 15.86 22.33
N ASP A 112 -7.76 17.14 22.21
CA ASP A 112 -7.73 18.10 23.32
C ASP A 112 -9.09 18.72 23.63
N SER A 113 -10.15 18.40 22.88
CA SER A 113 -11.50 18.99 23.12
C SER A 113 -12.07 18.62 24.48
N SER A 114 -11.64 17.47 25.05
CA SER A 114 -12.02 17.02 26.39
C SER A 114 -11.35 17.80 27.53
N PHE A 115 -10.31 18.58 27.21
CA PHE A 115 -9.52 19.33 28.19
C PHE A 115 -9.71 20.84 28.10
N SER A 116 -10.50 21.29 27.14
CA SER A 116 -10.86 22.70 26.96
C SER A 116 -12.20 22.97 27.63
N GLU A 117 -12.19 23.18 28.96
CA GLU A 117 -13.24 23.86 29.71
C GLU A 117 -12.78 25.26 30.11
#